data_69b96cb9c34613ba4efcca26b928e45c
#
_entry.id   69b96cb9c34613ba4efcca26b928e45c
#
_cell.length_a   1.000
_cell.length_b   1.000
_cell.length_c   1.000
_cell.angle_alpha   90.00
_cell.angle_beta   90.00
_cell.angle_gamma   90.00
#
_symmetry.space_group_name_H-M   'P 1'
#
loop_
_entity.id
_entity.type
_entity.pdbx_description
1 polymer ?
#
loop_
_entity_poly.entity_id
_entity_poly.type
_entity_poly.pdbx_seq_one_letter_code
_entity_poly.pdbx_strand_id
1 'polypeptide(L)'
;MKILLILATFFSALAASNPHFGLGIDSLGEQSEQTQSQRQFSKREEAARQAIENADYDAAFKILSPLCEEGDAISCAVLGSMYFSGLGTDKNSEKAELYFEKSCELGNGTGCFDLALLNAKEIFGPKDENKIFRFYEKGCELDSEAACNNLGLIYESRNDLKKSINLYGKACIKFDGAGCYNYGRMMHEGLGAKRDFASAYKAFDISCYMKNALGCYALGYVYEHAQGVEFAVYDAYDGYSRACKLGNDDGCRALGFENYEKNIEIYEKFESIAEGCKFGNIDDCELLKAKIAEF
;
A
#
# COMPACT_ATOMS: atom_id res chain seq x y z
N MET A 1 15.75 -9.38 -2.25
CA MET A 1 14.93 -8.18 -2.45
C MET A 1 13.41 -8.43 -2.39
N LYS A 2 12.85 -9.59 -2.77
CA LYS A 2 11.39 -9.89 -2.66
C LYS A 2 10.89 -10.25 -1.26
N ILE A 3 11.77 -10.58 -0.32
CA ILE A 3 11.42 -10.97 1.06
C ILE A 3 11.15 -9.75 1.95
N LEU A 4 11.76 -8.59 1.64
CA LEU A 4 11.52 -7.34 2.37
C LEU A 4 10.11 -6.76 2.16
N LEU A 5 9.44 -7.07 1.03
CA LEU A 5 8.08 -6.57 0.77
C LEU A 5 7.01 -7.22 1.66
N ILE A 6 7.18 -8.50 2.01
CA ILE A 6 6.24 -9.19 2.91
C ILE A 6 6.40 -8.67 4.33
N LEU A 7 7.60 -8.34 4.77
CA LEU A 7 7.85 -7.73 6.09
C LEU A 7 7.42 -6.25 6.15
N ALA A 8 7.47 -5.50 5.04
CA ALA A 8 7.05 -4.10 4.97
C ALA A 8 5.52 -3.94 5.15
N THR A 9 4.71 -4.90 4.70
CA THR A 9 3.27 -4.90 4.96
C THR A 9 2.96 -5.15 6.45
N PHE A 10 3.85 -5.83 7.18
CA PHE A 10 3.73 -6.03 8.62
C PHE A 10 3.99 -4.77 9.45
N PHE A 11 4.88 -3.89 8.99
CA PHE A 11 5.15 -2.61 9.66
C PHE A 11 3.92 -1.69 9.67
N SER A 12 3.09 -1.74 8.63
CA SER A 12 1.86 -0.96 8.54
C SER A 12 0.79 -1.44 9.52
N ALA A 13 0.67 -2.74 9.74
CA ALA A 13 -0.32 -3.31 10.65
C ALA A 13 0.02 -3.05 12.13
N LEU A 14 1.30 -3.10 12.50
CA LEU A 14 1.77 -2.79 13.86
C LEU A 14 1.75 -1.29 14.18
N ALA A 15 1.90 -0.40 13.16
CA ALA A 15 1.81 1.05 13.31
C ALA A 15 0.35 1.56 13.38
N ALA A 16 -0.60 0.82 12.81
CA ALA A 16 -2.02 1.22 12.76
C ALA A 16 -2.78 0.99 14.09
N SER A 17 -2.19 0.29 15.06
CA SER A 17 -2.81 0.05 16.37
C SER A 17 -2.58 1.16 17.40
N ASN A 18 -2.09 2.34 16.99
CA ASN A 18 -1.90 3.48 17.89
C ASN A 18 -2.87 4.63 17.57
N PRO A 19 -4.05 4.73 18.24
CA PRO A 19 -5.01 5.80 18.01
C PRO A 19 -4.69 7.00 18.89
N HIS A 20 -3.66 7.79 18.58
CA HIS A 20 -3.49 9.11 19.17
C HIS A 20 -3.00 10.12 18.14
N PHE A 21 -3.93 10.58 17.29
CA PHE A 21 -3.94 11.94 16.79
C PHE A 21 -5.32 12.52 17.06
N GLY A 22 -5.55 12.95 18.28
CA GLY A 22 -6.77 13.61 18.74
C GLY A 22 -6.50 15.07 19.00
N LEU A 23 -7.26 15.90 18.34
CA LEU A 23 -7.49 17.30 18.70
C LEU A 23 -7.98 17.38 20.15
N GLY A 24 -7.35 18.25 20.95
CA GLY A 24 -7.68 18.44 22.34
C GLY A 24 -9.10 18.92 22.55
N ILE A 25 -9.78 18.28 23.48
CA ILE A 25 -10.76 18.90 24.37
C ILE A 25 -10.55 18.25 25.73
N ASP A 26 -10.22 19.09 26.72
CA ASP A 26 -10.14 18.72 28.12
C ASP A 26 -11.48 18.16 28.60
N SER A 27 -11.49 16.92 29.06
CA SER A 27 -12.42 16.45 30.06
C SER A 27 -11.71 15.48 31.00
N LEU A 28 -11.73 15.86 32.23
CA LEU A 28 -11.19 15.22 33.41
C LEU A 28 -11.56 13.73 33.53
N GLY A 29 -10.54 12.91 33.76
CA GLY A 29 -10.63 11.77 34.66
C GLY A 29 -11.44 10.59 34.18
N GLU A 30 -10.78 9.70 33.44
CA GLU A 30 -10.86 8.25 33.60
C GLU A 30 -9.62 7.65 32.95
N GLN A 31 -8.52 7.63 33.70
CA GLN A 31 -7.45 6.68 33.40
C GLN A 31 -8.04 5.30 33.69
N SER A 32 -8.54 4.64 32.64
CA SER A 32 -8.89 3.24 32.72
C SER A 32 -7.63 2.49 33.15
N GLU A 33 -7.62 1.98 34.36
CA GLU A 33 -6.54 1.13 34.87
C GLU A 33 -6.43 -0.08 33.92
N GLN A 34 -5.47 -0.02 33.01
CA GLN A 34 -5.11 -1.19 32.23
C GLN A 34 -4.78 -2.32 33.19
N THR A 35 -5.45 -3.45 33.06
CA THR A 35 -5.16 -4.61 33.90
C THR A 35 -3.69 -5.00 33.77
N GLN A 36 -3.12 -5.59 34.80
CA GLN A 36 -1.72 -6.05 34.77
C GLN A 36 -1.48 -7.02 33.61
N SER A 37 -2.48 -7.81 33.24
CA SER A 37 -2.46 -8.73 32.10
C SER A 37 -2.33 -7.97 30.77
N GLN A 38 -3.12 -6.92 30.55
CA GLN A 38 -3.05 -6.10 29.32
C GLN A 38 -1.69 -5.40 29.18
N ARG A 39 -1.11 -4.88 30.27
CA ARG A 39 0.24 -4.28 30.25
C ARG A 39 1.34 -5.31 29.95
N GLN A 40 1.20 -6.54 30.44
CA GLN A 40 2.17 -7.61 30.18
C GLN A 40 2.06 -8.10 28.73
N PHE A 41 0.87 -8.21 28.18
CA PHE A 41 0.60 -8.54 26.79
C PHE A 41 1.26 -7.52 25.86
N SER A 42 0.97 -6.23 26.06
CA SER A 42 1.55 -5.13 25.29
C SER A 42 3.08 -5.06 25.34
N LYS A 43 3.73 -5.41 26.46
CA LYS A 43 5.19 -5.51 26.56
C LYS A 43 5.77 -6.66 25.76
N ARG A 44 5.06 -7.79 25.66
CA ARG A 44 5.50 -8.95 24.87
C ARG A 44 5.41 -8.64 23.37
N GLU A 45 4.34 -7.98 22.93
CA GLU A 45 4.20 -7.52 21.55
C GLU A 45 5.33 -6.55 21.16
N GLU A 46 5.64 -5.60 22.02
CA GLU A 46 6.75 -4.66 21.81
C GLU A 46 8.11 -5.37 21.74
N ALA A 47 8.34 -6.35 22.61
CA ALA A 47 9.57 -7.15 22.56
C ALA A 47 9.66 -7.99 21.27
N ALA A 48 8.54 -8.54 20.79
CA ALA A 48 8.50 -9.26 19.52
C ALA A 48 8.82 -8.33 18.34
N ARG A 49 8.25 -7.12 18.32
CA ARG A 49 8.52 -6.09 17.33
C ARG A 49 10.01 -5.73 17.30
N GLN A 50 10.61 -5.45 18.45
CA GLN A 50 12.03 -5.13 18.56
C GLN A 50 12.93 -6.29 18.10
N ALA A 51 12.56 -7.54 18.41
CA ALA A 51 13.30 -8.71 17.94
C ALA A 51 13.26 -8.81 16.40
N ILE A 52 12.12 -8.54 15.78
CA ILE A 52 11.98 -8.50 14.31
C ILE A 52 12.83 -7.38 13.71
N GLU A 53 12.79 -6.17 14.27
CA GLU A 53 13.58 -5.02 13.83
C GLU A 53 15.09 -5.29 13.89
N ASN A 54 15.53 -6.02 14.91
CA ASN A 54 16.92 -6.45 15.08
C ASN A 54 17.28 -7.70 14.26
N ALA A 55 16.35 -8.23 13.44
CA ALA A 55 16.50 -9.48 12.71
C ALA A 55 16.77 -10.72 13.60
N ASP A 56 16.45 -10.64 14.90
CA ASP A 56 16.48 -11.79 15.83
C ASP A 56 15.17 -12.57 15.72
N TYR A 57 15.04 -13.29 14.60
CA TYR A 57 13.81 -14.02 14.30
C TYR A 57 13.56 -15.20 15.23
N ASP A 58 14.60 -15.79 15.80
CA ASP A 58 14.47 -16.87 16.79
C ASP A 58 13.83 -16.37 18.09
N ALA A 59 14.25 -15.18 18.56
CA ALA A 59 13.63 -14.53 19.71
C ALA A 59 12.19 -14.12 19.41
N ALA A 60 11.95 -13.51 18.25
CA ALA A 60 10.61 -13.14 17.79
C ALA A 60 9.66 -14.35 17.77
N PHE A 61 10.09 -15.46 17.19
CA PHE A 61 9.30 -16.70 17.12
C PHE A 61 8.89 -17.23 18.49
N LYS A 62 9.84 -17.24 19.44
CA LYS A 62 9.59 -17.69 20.82
C LYS A 62 8.59 -16.80 21.57
N ILE A 63 8.56 -15.51 21.25
CA ILE A 63 7.64 -14.56 21.89
C ILE A 63 6.25 -14.63 21.22
N LEU A 64 6.20 -14.71 19.88
CA LEU A 64 4.95 -14.69 19.12
C LEU A 64 4.14 -15.98 19.25
N SER A 65 4.82 -17.14 19.39
CA SER A 65 4.13 -18.44 19.48
C SER A 65 3.11 -18.49 20.63
N PRO A 66 3.46 -18.19 21.89
CA PRO A 66 2.48 -18.18 22.98
C PRO A 66 1.43 -17.05 22.82
N LEU A 67 1.77 -15.89 22.24
CA LEU A 67 0.79 -14.82 21.97
C LEU A 67 -0.30 -15.28 21.00
N CYS A 68 0.07 -15.96 19.92
CA CYS A 68 -0.90 -16.54 18.99
C CYS A 68 -1.75 -17.63 19.66
N GLU A 69 -1.20 -18.44 20.56
CA GLU A 69 -1.96 -19.44 21.33
C GLU A 69 -2.99 -18.76 22.25
N GLU A 70 -2.64 -17.62 22.82
CA GLU A 70 -3.50 -16.79 23.67
C GLU A 70 -4.58 -16.04 22.86
N GLY A 71 -4.57 -16.13 21.52
CA GLY A 71 -5.59 -15.55 20.62
C GLY A 71 -5.20 -14.21 20.01
N ASP A 72 -3.91 -13.81 20.06
CA ASP A 72 -3.46 -12.63 19.32
C ASP A 72 -3.40 -12.90 17.82
N ALA A 73 -4.35 -12.30 17.11
CA ALA A 73 -4.51 -12.47 15.68
C ALA A 73 -3.31 -11.96 14.86
N ILE A 74 -2.65 -10.88 15.33
CA ILE A 74 -1.48 -10.30 14.67
C ILE A 74 -0.29 -11.24 14.82
N SER A 75 -0.04 -11.76 16.01
CA SER A 75 1.03 -12.75 16.24
C SER A 75 0.85 -13.99 15.38
N CYS A 76 -0.39 -14.45 15.19
CA CYS A 76 -0.67 -15.57 14.28
C CYS A 76 -0.30 -15.23 12.82
N ALA A 77 -0.64 -14.01 12.33
CA ALA A 77 -0.26 -13.59 10.97
C ALA A 77 1.27 -13.54 10.80
N VAL A 78 1.98 -12.99 11.81
CA VAL A 78 3.45 -12.92 11.77
C VAL A 78 4.07 -14.32 11.76
N LEU A 79 3.57 -15.26 12.60
CA LEU A 79 4.02 -16.65 12.57
C LEU A 79 3.77 -17.32 11.22
N GLY A 80 2.61 -17.06 10.59
CA GLY A 80 2.32 -17.52 9.23
C GLY A 80 3.41 -17.08 8.24
N SER A 81 3.80 -15.81 8.31
CA SER A 81 4.87 -15.25 7.46
C SER A 81 6.26 -15.80 7.80
N MET A 82 6.54 -16.05 9.08
CA MET A 82 7.80 -16.66 9.51
C MET A 82 7.92 -18.09 8.97
N TYR A 83 6.87 -18.90 9.06
CA TYR A 83 6.84 -20.22 8.42
C TYR A 83 6.90 -20.16 6.90
N PHE A 84 6.26 -19.20 6.28
CA PHE A 84 6.33 -19.02 4.83
C PHE A 84 7.73 -18.66 4.34
N SER A 85 8.45 -17.82 5.09
CA SER A 85 9.77 -17.31 4.73
C SER A 85 10.91 -18.20 5.21
N GLY A 86 10.70 -18.99 6.29
CA GLY A 86 11.76 -19.70 6.99
C GLY A 86 12.59 -18.78 7.87
N LEU A 87 11.97 -17.76 8.50
CA LEU A 87 12.63 -16.82 9.41
C LEU A 87 12.38 -17.23 10.87
N GLY A 88 13.43 -17.54 11.61
CA GLY A 88 13.34 -18.05 12.99
C GLY A 88 12.70 -19.44 13.11
N THR A 89 12.46 -20.12 12.01
CA THR A 89 11.91 -21.48 11.94
C THR A 89 12.18 -22.07 10.55
N ASP A 90 12.03 -23.38 10.41
CA ASP A 90 12.08 -24.02 9.09
C ASP A 90 10.89 -23.58 8.23
N LYS A 91 11.16 -23.34 6.94
CA LYS A 91 10.13 -23.02 5.96
C LYS A 91 9.09 -24.14 5.87
N ASN A 92 7.80 -23.80 6.06
CA ASN A 92 6.72 -24.77 6.02
C ASN A 92 5.42 -24.09 5.53
N SER A 93 5.04 -24.34 4.28
CA SER A 93 3.86 -23.74 3.65
C SER A 93 2.54 -24.20 4.31
N GLU A 94 2.44 -25.44 4.78
CA GLU A 94 1.24 -25.96 5.42
C GLU A 94 0.99 -25.27 6.78
N LYS A 95 2.07 -25.09 7.57
CA LYS A 95 1.98 -24.32 8.81
C LYS A 95 1.68 -22.84 8.54
N ALA A 96 2.28 -22.27 7.49
CA ALA A 96 1.98 -20.89 7.12
C ALA A 96 0.49 -20.70 6.81
N GLU A 97 -0.12 -21.60 6.02
CA GLU A 97 -1.55 -21.59 5.73
C GLU A 97 -2.37 -21.67 7.02
N LEU A 98 -2.06 -22.63 7.89
CA LEU A 98 -2.76 -22.81 9.18
C LEU A 98 -2.73 -21.56 10.06
N TYR A 99 -1.57 -20.90 10.18
CA TYR A 99 -1.44 -19.69 10.99
C TYR A 99 -2.12 -18.47 10.38
N PHE A 100 -2.11 -18.33 9.06
CA PHE A 100 -2.89 -17.28 8.39
C PHE A 100 -4.40 -17.53 8.53
N GLU A 101 -4.85 -18.79 8.45
CA GLU A 101 -6.25 -19.15 8.67
C GLU A 101 -6.68 -18.81 10.08
N LYS A 102 -5.89 -19.20 11.10
CA LYS A 102 -6.13 -18.85 12.50
C LYS A 102 -6.17 -17.32 12.71
N SER A 103 -5.25 -16.57 12.09
CA SER A 103 -5.25 -15.10 12.14
C SER A 103 -6.54 -14.51 11.56
N CYS A 104 -6.97 -15.00 10.40
CA CYS A 104 -8.20 -14.59 9.73
C CYS A 104 -9.45 -14.93 10.57
N GLU A 105 -9.48 -16.09 11.21
CA GLU A 105 -10.59 -16.51 12.10
C GLU A 105 -10.68 -15.62 13.34
N LEU A 106 -9.53 -15.21 13.88
CA LEU A 106 -9.43 -14.30 15.03
C LEU A 106 -9.72 -12.83 14.66
N GLY A 107 -10.11 -12.54 13.41
CA GLY A 107 -10.55 -11.21 12.99
C GLY A 107 -9.45 -10.31 12.43
N ASN A 108 -8.29 -10.83 12.06
CA ASN A 108 -7.26 -10.05 11.39
C ASN A 108 -7.47 -10.06 9.87
N GLY A 109 -7.84 -8.89 9.32
CA GLY A 109 -8.07 -8.73 7.88
C GLY A 109 -6.82 -8.96 7.04
N THR A 110 -5.62 -8.66 7.56
CA THR A 110 -4.35 -8.93 6.89
C THR A 110 -4.09 -10.43 6.77
N GLY A 111 -4.38 -11.22 7.81
CA GLY A 111 -4.28 -12.69 7.75
C GLY A 111 -5.19 -13.28 6.68
N CYS A 112 -6.42 -12.76 6.54
CA CYS A 112 -7.33 -13.15 5.45
C CYS A 112 -6.76 -12.76 4.08
N PHE A 113 -6.19 -11.55 3.95
CA PHE A 113 -5.56 -11.09 2.72
C PHE A 113 -4.38 -11.99 2.31
N ASP A 114 -3.47 -12.27 3.24
CA ASP A 114 -2.29 -13.12 2.98
C ASP A 114 -2.70 -14.53 2.55
N LEU A 115 -3.71 -15.10 3.22
CA LEU A 115 -4.27 -16.40 2.87
C LEU A 115 -4.85 -16.41 1.46
N ALA A 116 -5.63 -15.38 1.08
CA ALA A 116 -6.18 -15.23 -0.25
C ALA A 116 -5.08 -15.06 -1.31
N LEU A 117 -4.10 -14.19 -1.03
CA LEU A 117 -2.99 -13.90 -1.94
C LEU A 117 -2.13 -15.13 -2.23
N LEU A 118 -1.79 -15.90 -1.20
CA LEU A 118 -0.94 -17.10 -1.36
C LEU A 118 -1.71 -18.25 -2.04
N ASN A 119 -3.02 -18.37 -1.81
CA ASN A 119 -3.88 -19.26 -2.59
C ASN A 119 -3.98 -18.81 -4.07
N ALA A 120 -4.09 -17.52 -4.34
CA ALA A 120 -4.12 -16.99 -5.71
C ALA A 120 -2.81 -17.22 -6.46
N LYS A 121 -1.69 -17.33 -5.75
CA LYS A 121 -0.35 -17.68 -6.29
C LYS A 121 -0.07 -19.18 -6.31
N GLU A 122 -1.04 -20.02 -6.00
CA GLU A 122 -0.93 -21.47 -5.97
C GLU A 122 0.16 -22.01 -5.01
N ILE A 123 0.50 -21.22 -3.98
CA ILE A 123 1.50 -21.61 -2.98
C ILE A 123 0.99 -22.72 -2.05
N PHE A 124 -0.31 -22.74 -1.78
CA PHE A 124 -0.99 -23.71 -0.90
C PHE A 124 -1.77 -24.78 -1.68
N GLY A 125 -1.40 -25.01 -2.93
CA GLY A 125 -2.06 -25.98 -3.81
C GLY A 125 -2.78 -25.34 -5.00
N PRO A 126 -3.62 -26.09 -5.72
CA PRO A 126 -4.31 -25.58 -6.90
C PRO A 126 -5.20 -24.38 -6.56
N LYS A 127 -5.27 -23.43 -7.48
CA LYS A 127 -6.08 -22.20 -7.35
C LYS A 127 -7.56 -22.55 -7.17
N ASP A 128 -8.16 -22.07 -6.06
CA ASP A 128 -9.59 -22.11 -5.80
C ASP A 128 -10.13 -20.67 -5.78
N GLU A 129 -10.78 -20.26 -6.86
CA GLU A 129 -11.33 -18.90 -7.00
C GLU A 129 -12.40 -18.56 -5.98
N ASN A 130 -13.20 -19.54 -5.53
CA ASN A 130 -14.21 -19.32 -4.51
C ASN A 130 -13.59 -19.12 -3.13
N LYS A 131 -12.53 -19.89 -2.81
CA LYS A 131 -11.78 -19.73 -1.55
C LYS A 131 -11.09 -18.36 -1.52
N ILE A 132 -10.41 -17.97 -2.60
CA ILE A 132 -9.76 -16.68 -2.76
C ILE A 132 -10.74 -15.52 -2.60
N PHE A 133 -11.87 -15.59 -3.31
CA PHE A 133 -12.91 -14.57 -3.24
C PHE A 133 -13.42 -14.38 -1.80
N ARG A 134 -13.78 -15.47 -1.12
CA ARG A 134 -14.28 -15.42 0.27
C ARG A 134 -13.28 -14.84 1.26
N PHE A 135 -11.99 -15.16 1.09
CA PHE A 135 -10.95 -14.60 1.97
C PHE A 135 -10.69 -13.12 1.70
N TYR A 136 -10.69 -12.67 0.43
CA TYR A 136 -10.63 -11.23 0.17
C TYR A 136 -11.87 -10.51 0.67
N GLU A 137 -13.05 -11.09 0.52
CA GLU A 137 -14.32 -10.53 1.03
C GLU A 137 -14.24 -10.37 2.55
N LYS A 138 -13.92 -11.45 3.28
CA LYS A 138 -13.74 -11.40 4.74
C LYS A 138 -12.63 -10.44 5.17
N GLY A 139 -11.50 -10.41 4.47
CA GLY A 139 -10.42 -9.47 4.73
C GLY A 139 -10.85 -8.00 4.57
N CYS A 140 -11.62 -7.70 3.53
CA CYS A 140 -12.16 -6.36 3.28
C CYS A 140 -13.25 -5.96 4.31
N GLU A 141 -14.06 -6.92 4.79
CA GLU A 141 -15.00 -6.72 5.90
C GLU A 141 -14.28 -6.43 7.22
N LEU A 142 -13.09 -7.00 7.41
CA LEU A 142 -12.20 -6.80 8.55
C LEU A 142 -11.21 -5.63 8.31
N ASP A 143 -11.58 -4.68 7.48
CA ASP A 143 -10.85 -3.43 7.23
C ASP A 143 -9.43 -3.57 6.62
N SER A 144 -9.10 -4.71 5.99
CA SER A 144 -7.88 -4.84 5.18
C SER A 144 -8.04 -4.09 3.87
N GLU A 145 -7.32 -2.98 3.71
CA GLU A 145 -7.29 -2.16 2.50
C GLU A 145 -6.81 -2.95 1.28
N ALA A 146 -5.77 -3.77 1.46
CA ALA A 146 -5.23 -4.61 0.40
C ALA A 146 -6.23 -5.68 -0.06
N ALA A 147 -7.01 -6.25 0.88
CA ALA A 147 -8.08 -7.18 0.55
C ALA A 147 -9.22 -6.48 -0.22
N CYS A 148 -9.61 -5.26 0.18
CA CYS A 148 -10.61 -4.47 -0.54
C CYS A 148 -10.16 -4.16 -1.97
N ASN A 149 -8.90 -3.74 -2.17
CA ASN A 149 -8.35 -3.49 -3.50
C ASN A 149 -8.40 -4.77 -4.37
N ASN A 150 -7.94 -5.91 -3.84
CA ASN A 150 -7.93 -7.16 -4.61
C ASN A 150 -9.34 -7.70 -4.90
N LEU A 151 -10.29 -7.54 -3.96
CA LEU A 151 -11.69 -7.83 -4.20
C LEU A 151 -12.27 -6.92 -5.29
N GLY A 152 -11.88 -5.64 -5.31
CA GLY A 152 -12.20 -4.68 -6.36
C GLY A 152 -11.76 -5.14 -7.73
N LEU A 153 -10.52 -5.67 -7.87
CA LEU A 153 -10.01 -6.25 -9.11
C LEU A 153 -10.85 -7.44 -9.58
N ILE A 154 -11.29 -8.31 -8.66
CA ILE A 154 -12.17 -9.43 -9.00
C ILE A 154 -13.51 -8.94 -9.54
N TYR A 155 -14.15 -7.94 -8.90
CA TYR A 155 -15.41 -7.39 -9.38
C TYR A 155 -15.24 -6.65 -10.72
N GLU A 156 -14.13 -5.95 -10.92
CA GLU A 156 -13.80 -5.31 -12.21
C GLU A 156 -13.69 -6.35 -13.33
N SER A 157 -12.97 -7.45 -13.11
CA SER A 157 -12.85 -8.54 -14.08
C SER A 157 -14.19 -9.21 -14.43
N ARG A 158 -15.15 -9.17 -13.50
CA ARG A 158 -16.53 -9.64 -13.69
C ARG A 158 -17.47 -8.57 -14.24
N ASN A 159 -16.93 -7.40 -14.60
CA ASN A 159 -17.68 -6.24 -15.10
C ASN A 159 -18.72 -5.66 -14.12
N ASP A 160 -18.59 -5.94 -12.80
CA ASP A 160 -19.37 -5.28 -11.75
C ASP A 160 -18.64 -4.00 -11.30
N LEU A 161 -18.59 -3.01 -12.23
CA LEU A 161 -17.82 -1.78 -12.07
C LEU A 161 -18.28 -0.94 -10.87
N LYS A 162 -19.58 -1.04 -10.52
CA LYS A 162 -20.13 -0.29 -9.38
C LYS A 162 -19.61 -0.83 -8.04
N LYS A 163 -19.51 -2.15 -7.88
CA LYS A 163 -18.90 -2.73 -6.69
C LYS A 163 -17.40 -2.49 -6.67
N SER A 164 -16.73 -2.65 -7.81
CA SER A 164 -15.30 -2.42 -7.95
C SER A 164 -14.90 -1.02 -7.48
N ILE A 165 -15.52 0.04 -8.01
CA ILE A 165 -15.17 1.43 -7.62
C ILE A 165 -15.43 1.69 -6.14
N ASN A 166 -16.48 1.13 -5.55
CA ASN A 166 -16.77 1.26 -4.13
C ASN A 166 -15.68 0.60 -3.26
N LEU A 167 -15.18 -0.58 -3.69
CA LEU A 167 -14.13 -1.31 -2.99
C LEU A 167 -12.79 -0.60 -3.10
N TYR A 168 -12.44 -0.08 -4.28
CA TYR A 168 -11.25 0.76 -4.45
C TYR A 168 -11.34 2.05 -3.62
N GLY A 169 -12.53 2.65 -3.52
CA GLY A 169 -12.77 3.80 -2.66
C GLY A 169 -12.54 3.46 -1.17
N LYS A 170 -13.01 2.29 -0.70
CA LYS A 170 -12.72 1.81 0.67
C LYS A 170 -11.21 1.65 0.91
N ALA A 171 -10.50 1.03 -0.03
CA ALA A 171 -9.05 0.86 0.06
C ALA A 171 -8.33 2.21 0.08
N CYS A 172 -8.75 3.16 -0.77
CA CYS A 172 -8.14 4.49 -0.85
C CYS A 172 -8.35 5.32 0.42
N ILE A 173 -9.52 5.27 1.05
CA ILE A 173 -9.79 5.94 2.34
C ILE A 173 -8.82 5.45 3.43
N LYS A 174 -8.34 4.21 3.33
CA LYS A 174 -7.35 3.62 4.22
C LYS A 174 -5.90 3.82 3.73
N PHE A 175 -5.69 4.71 2.75
CA PHE A 175 -4.39 5.05 2.17
C PHE A 175 -3.69 3.88 1.45
N ASP A 176 -4.43 2.91 0.90
CA ASP A 176 -3.84 1.93 -0.02
C ASP A 176 -3.51 2.61 -1.36
N GLY A 177 -2.22 2.69 -1.69
CA GLY A 177 -1.76 3.38 -2.89
C GLY A 177 -2.29 2.76 -4.18
N ALA A 178 -2.43 1.44 -4.25
CA ALA A 178 -2.99 0.74 -5.41
C ALA A 178 -4.50 0.96 -5.53
N GLY A 179 -5.22 0.89 -4.39
CA GLY A 179 -6.64 1.19 -4.33
C GLY A 179 -6.95 2.63 -4.72
N CYS A 180 -6.12 3.60 -4.28
CA CYS A 180 -6.26 5.01 -4.69
C CYS A 180 -6.02 5.19 -6.20
N TYR A 181 -4.99 4.54 -6.77
CA TYR A 181 -4.77 4.57 -8.21
C TYR A 181 -5.97 4.00 -8.97
N ASN A 182 -6.46 2.82 -8.58
CA ASN A 182 -7.59 2.17 -9.24
C ASN A 182 -8.87 3.00 -9.12
N TYR A 183 -9.15 3.56 -7.94
CA TYR A 183 -10.27 4.48 -7.75
C TYR A 183 -10.15 5.72 -8.63
N GLY A 184 -8.97 6.37 -8.64
CA GLY A 184 -8.69 7.54 -9.46
C GLY A 184 -8.86 7.26 -10.94
N ARG A 185 -8.35 6.12 -11.43
CA ARG A 185 -8.53 5.67 -12.83
C ARG A 185 -10.01 5.49 -13.19
N MET A 186 -10.78 4.81 -12.35
CA MET A 186 -12.21 4.62 -12.60
C MET A 186 -12.99 5.93 -12.61
N MET A 187 -12.68 6.87 -11.70
CA MET A 187 -13.28 8.21 -11.70
C MET A 187 -12.87 9.03 -12.92
N HIS A 188 -11.61 8.92 -13.36
CA HIS A 188 -11.08 9.59 -14.54
C HIS A 188 -11.75 9.10 -15.84
N GLU A 189 -11.96 7.79 -15.96
CA GLU A 189 -12.56 7.15 -17.13
C GLU A 189 -14.11 7.16 -17.10
N GLY A 190 -14.70 7.36 -15.91
CA GLY A 190 -16.16 7.28 -15.73
C GLY A 190 -16.66 5.84 -15.66
N LEU A 191 -15.86 4.93 -15.10
CA LEU A 191 -16.19 3.51 -14.94
C LEU A 191 -16.88 3.26 -13.58
N GLY A 192 -18.07 2.71 -13.60
CA GLY A 192 -18.87 2.42 -12.39
C GLY A 192 -19.48 3.64 -11.70
N ALA A 193 -19.06 4.85 -12.05
CA ALA A 193 -19.58 6.13 -11.58
C ALA A 193 -19.50 7.18 -12.70
N LYS A 194 -20.13 8.34 -12.49
CA LYS A 194 -19.96 9.49 -13.39
C LYS A 194 -18.50 9.97 -13.32
N ARG A 195 -17.93 10.28 -14.50
CA ARG A 195 -16.57 10.85 -14.59
C ARG A 195 -16.42 12.08 -13.71
N ASP A 196 -15.34 12.11 -12.93
CA ASP A 196 -14.99 13.20 -12.03
C ASP A 196 -13.47 13.36 -11.96
N PHE A 197 -12.94 14.31 -12.72
CA PHE A 197 -11.50 14.57 -12.76
C PHE A 197 -10.95 15.13 -11.44
N ALA A 198 -11.76 15.88 -10.66
CA ALA A 198 -11.31 16.40 -9.38
C ALA A 198 -11.13 15.29 -8.35
N SER A 199 -12.05 14.32 -8.29
CA SER A 199 -11.90 13.13 -7.46
C SER A 199 -10.75 12.23 -7.93
N ALA A 200 -10.56 12.10 -9.25
CA ALA A 200 -9.46 11.35 -9.83
C ALA A 200 -8.10 11.94 -9.43
N TYR A 201 -7.93 13.26 -9.58
CA TYR A 201 -6.73 13.98 -9.16
C TYR A 201 -6.38 13.71 -7.69
N LYS A 202 -7.35 13.91 -6.79
CA LYS A 202 -7.13 13.68 -5.35
C LYS A 202 -6.68 12.25 -5.05
N ALA A 203 -7.26 11.28 -5.74
CA ALA A 203 -6.91 9.88 -5.56
C ALA A 203 -5.51 9.57 -6.11
N PHE A 204 -5.12 10.15 -7.25
CA PHE A 204 -3.75 10.00 -7.79
C PHE A 204 -2.71 10.68 -6.91
N ASP A 205 -3.03 11.85 -6.32
CA ASP A 205 -2.15 12.54 -5.38
C ASP A 205 -1.89 11.68 -4.13
N ILE A 206 -2.93 11.13 -3.49
CA ILE A 206 -2.79 10.18 -2.38
C ILE A 206 -1.99 8.95 -2.82
N SER A 207 -2.29 8.38 -3.99
CA SER A 207 -1.60 7.21 -4.52
C SER A 207 -0.09 7.46 -4.70
N CYS A 208 0.27 8.62 -5.26
CA CYS A 208 1.66 9.04 -5.42
C CYS A 208 2.33 9.32 -4.07
N TYR A 209 1.63 9.96 -3.13
CA TYR A 209 2.12 10.14 -1.76
C TYR A 209 2.46 8.80 -1.09
N MET A 210 1.63 7.77 -1.32
CA MET A 210 1.86 6.38 -0.87
C MET A 210 2.92 5.63 -1.71
N LYS A 211 3.70 6.34 -2.53
CA LYS A 211 4.78 5.79 -3.37
C LYS A 211 4.31 4.73 -4.37
N ASN A 212 3.07 4.83 -4.85
CA ASN A 212 2.60 4.02 -5.96
C ASN A 212 3.06 4.66 -7.27
N ALA A 213 3.89 3.95 -8.03
CA ALA A 213 4.49 4.46 -9.26
C ALA A 213 3.45 4.83 -10.34
N LEU A 214 2.37 4.04 -10.45
CA LEU A 214 1.27 4.32 -11.39
C LEU A 214 0.48 5.57 -10.97
N GLY A 215 0.28 5.77 -9.66
CA GLY A 215 -0.35 6.98 -9.13
C GLY A 215 0.47 8.23 -9.40
N CYS A 216 1.79 8.16 -9.25
CA CYS A 216 2.68 9.28 -9.58
C CYS A 216 2.67 9.60 -11.08
N TYR A 217 2.68 8.58 -11.94
CA TYR A 217 2.54 8.76 -13.39
C TYR A 217 1.21 9.43 -13.74
N ALA A 218 0.10 8.91 -13.20
CA ALA A 218 -1.22 9.48 -13.43
C ALA A 218 -1.35 10.93 -12.92
N LEU A 219 -0.68 11.25 -11.80
CA LEU A 219 -0.60 12.62 -11.26
C LEU A 219 0.13 13.55 -12.25
N GLY A 220 1.28 13.14 -12.79
CA GLY A 220 1.99 13.86 -13.83
C GLY A 220 1.11 14.11 -15.05
N TYR A 221 0.40 13.07 -15.51
CA TYR A 221 -0.51 13.13 -16.66
C TYR A 221 -1.66 14.14 -16.47
N VAL A 222 -2.31 14.17 -15.30
CA VAL A 222 -3.43 15.09 -15.07
C VAL A 222 -2.98 16.55 -14.97
N TYR A 223 -1.77 16.83 -14.51
CA TYR A 223 -1.19 18.18 -14.54
C TYR A 223 -0.81 18.62 -15.96
N GLU A 224 -0.20 17.74 -16.74
CA GLU A 224 0.17 18.03 -18.14
C GLU A 224 -1.05 18.32 -19.01
N HIS A 225 -2.17 17.63 -18.77
CA HIS A 225 -3.40 17.75 -19.59
C HIS A 225 -4.48 18.64 -18.94
N ALA A 226 -4.17 19.32 -17.83
CA ALA A 226 -5.13 20.18 -17.10
C ALA A 226 -6.44 19.47 -16.74
N GLN A 227 -6.36 18.20 -16.34
CA GLN A 227 -7.54 17.38 -16.04
C GLN A 227 -7.90 17.39 -14.56
N GLY A 228 -8.83 18.24 -14.16
CA GLY A 228 -9.24 18.44 -12.77
C GLY A 228 -8.33 19.35 -11.96
N VAL A 229 -7.27 19.87 -12.56
CA VAL A 229 -6.32 20.84 -12.03
C VAL A 229 -5.91 21.83 -13.10
N GLU A 230 -5.27 22.94 -12.72
CA GLU A 230 -4.65 23.84 -13.69
C GLU A 230 -3.39 23.19 -14.28
N PHE A 231 -3.06 23.55 -15.51
CA PHE A 231 -1.81 23.14 -16.15
C PHE A 231 -0.62 23.66 -15.33
N ALA A 232 0.27 22.76 -14.95
CA ALA A 232 1.45 23.07 -14.15
C ALA A 232 2.63 22.20 -14.58
N VAL A 233 3.55 22.77 -15.36
CA VAL A 233 4.65 22.02 -15.96
C VAL A 233 5.61 21.40 -14.92
N TYR A 234 5.87 22.15 -13.84
CA TYR A 234 6.71 21.63 -12.75
C TYR A 234 6.05 20.42 -12.05
N ASP A 235 4.75 20.52 -11.76
CA ASP A 235 4.03 19.43 -11.07
C ASP A 235 3.87 18.20 -11.97
N ALA A 236 3.71 18.42 -13.30
CA ALA A 236 3.76 17.33 -14.27
C ALA A 236 5.13 16.63 -14.26
N TYR A 237 6.21 17.41 -14.32
CA TYR A 237 7.58 16.89 -14.21
C TYR A 237 7.78 16.12 -12.88
N ASP A 238 7.38 16.67 -11.72
CA ASP A 238 7.54 16.04 -10.42
C ASP A 238 6.80 14.69 -10.38
N GLY A 239 5.58 14.63 -10.88
CA GLY A 239 4.80 13.40 -10.99
C GLY A 239 5.52 12.32 -11.80
N TYR A 240 5.97 12.64 -13.00
CA TYR A 240 6.71 11.70 -13.87
C TYR A 240 8.07 11.30 -13.29
N SER A 241 8.77 12.26 -12.68
CA SER A 241 10.06 12.04 -12.02
C SER A 241 9.95 11.03 -10.88
N ARG A 242 8.96 11.22 -10.01
CA ARG A 242 8.68 10.28 -8.90
C ARG A 242 8.26 8.91 -9.43
N ALA A 243 7.45 8.86 -10.50
CA ALA A 243 7.08 7.61 -11.13
C ALA A 243 8.29 6.86 -11.68
N CYS A 244 9.19 7.56 -12.39
CA CYS A 244 10.43 7.01 -12.93
C CYS A 244 11.36 6.48 -11.81
N LYS A 245 11.58 7.26 -10.75
CA LYS A 245 12.36 6.83 -9.56
C LYS A 245 11.77 5.58 -8.88
N LEU A 246 10.47 5.41 -8.95
CA LEU A 246 9.77 4.23 -8.43
C LEU A 246 9.73 3.05 -9.40
N GLY A 247 10.41 3.16 -10.55
CA GLY A 247 10.54 2.10 -11.54
C GLY A 247 9.39 2.01 -12.57
N ASN A 248 8.65 3.10 -12.76
CA ASN A 248 7.65 3.19 -13.83
C ASN A 248 8.32 3.69 -15.12
N ASP A 249 8.42 2.80 -16.12
CA ASP A 249 9.07 3.10 -17.40
C ASP A 249 8.32 4.18 -18.20
N ASP A 250 6.99 4.27 -18.07
CA ASP A 250 6.20 5.31 -18.74
C ASP A 250 6.51 6.70 -18.15
N GLY A 251 6.72 6.78 -16.83
CA GLY A 251 7.18 8.00 -16.19
C GLY A 251 8.57 8.43 -16.67
N CYS A 252 9.48 7.46 -16.86
CA CYS A 252 10.79 7.75 -17.43
C CYS A 252 10.69 8.22 -18.89
N ARG A 253 9.86 7.56 -19.69
CA ARG A 253 9.63 7.94 -21.10
C ARG A 253 9.01 9.33 -21.25
N ALA A 254 8.06 9.69 -20.39
CA ALA A 254 7.48 11.04 -20.37
C ALA A 254 8.51 12.15 -20.12
N LEU A 255 9.67 11.80 -19.55
CA LEU A 255 10.81 12.69 -19.37
C LEU A 255 11.92 12.50 -20.43
N GLY A 256 11.73 11.61 -21.39
CA GLY A 256 12.71 11.30 -22.43
C GLY A 256 13.78 10.31 -22.02
N PHE A 257 13.55 9.49 -21.01
CA PHE A 257 14.50 8.49 -20.54
C PHE A 257 14.01 7.07 -20.82
N GLU A 258 14.93 6.13 -21.11
CA GLU A 258 14.57 4.72 -21.17
C GLU A 258 14.19 4.16 -19.79
N ASN A 259 14.98 4.48 -18.78
CA ASN A 259 14.71 4.19 -17.37
C ASN A 259 15.64 5.03 -16.47
N TYR A 260 15.32 5.13 -15.18
CA TYR A 260 16.08 5.95 -14.23
C TYR A 260 17.53 5.48 -14.07
N GLU A 261 17.76 4.17 -13.92
CA GLU A 261 19.11 3.64 -13.64
C GLU A 261 20.11 3.88 -14.76
N LYS A 262 19.64 3.84 -16.02
CA LYS A 262 20.51 4.06 -17.20
C LYS A 262 20.81 5.52 -17.49
N ASN A 263 20.03 6.44 -16.96
CA ASN A 263 20.06 7.86 -17.35
C ASN A 263 20.26 8.81 -16.17
N ILE A 264 20.87 8.37 -15.06
CA ILE A 264 21.03 9.15 -13.82
C ILE A 264 21.66 10.54 -14.09
N GLU A 265 22.76 10.62 -14.86
CA GLU A 265 23.46 11.89 -15.13
C GLU A 265 22.58 12.89 -15.90
N ILE A 266 21.77 12.39 -16.84
CA ILE A 266 20.84 13.24 -17.61
C ILE A 266 19.70 13.68 -16.68
N TYR A 267 19.25 12.78 -15.82
CA TYR A 267 18.20 13.04 -14.85
C TYR A 267 18.57 14.16 -13.87
N GLU A 268 19.80 14.14 -13.31
CA GLU A 268 20.30 15.18 -12.39
C GLU A 268 20.33 16.56 -13.06
N LYS A 269 20.64 16.62 -14.36
CA LYS A 269 20.58 17.86 -15.13
C LYS A 269 19.14 18.40 -15.26
N PHE A 270 18.17 17.51 -15.43
CA PHE A 270 16.75 17.90 -15.48
C PHE A 270 16.24 18.37 -14.12
N GLU A 271 16.69 17.79 -13.02
CA GLU A 271 16.33 18.26 -11.67
C GLU A 271 16.76 19.73 -11.47
N SER A 272 17.94 20.13 -11.97
CA SER A 272 18.39 21.53 -11.87
C SER A 272 17.48 22.49 -12.64
N ILE A 273 17.02 22.09 -13.85
CA ILE A 273 16.07 22.90 -14.65
C ILE A 273 14.71 22.96 -13.95
N ALA A 274 14.25 21.84 -13.41
CA ALA A 274 12.99 21.76 -12.68
C ALA A 274 13.00 22.62 -11.41
N GLU A 275 14.10 22.63 -10.66
CA GLU A 275 14.27 23.53 -9.52
C GLU A 275 14.21 25.01 -9.93
N GLY A 276 14.85 25.39 -11.03
CA GLY A 276 14.77 26.76 -11.56
C GLY A 276 13.33 27.12 -11.92
N CYS A 277 12.59 26.25 -12.58
CA CYS A 277 11.17 26.43 -12.88
C CYS A 277 10.32 26.57 -11.61
N LYS A 278 10.54 25.74 -10.61
CA LYS A 278 9.85 25.78 -9.31
C LYS A 278 10.02 27.14 -8.61
N PHE A 279 11.19 27.75 -8.74
CA PHE A 279 11.49 29.07 -8.17
C PHE A 279 11.12 30.25 -9.10
N GLY A 280 10.40 29.99 -10.17
CA GLY A 280 9.82 31.02 -11.05
C GLY A 280 10.73 31.47 -12.20
N ASN A 281 11.80 30.71 -12.52
CA ASN A 281 12.59 30.95 -13.71
C ASN A 281 11.77 30.53 -14.96
N ILE A 282 11.34 31.53 -15.73
CA ILE A 282 10.47 31.33 -16.90
C ILE A 282 11.18 30.52 -17.99
N ASP A 283 12.48 30.78 -18.22
CA ASP A 283 13.24 30.08 -19.26
C ASP A 283 13.39 28.58 -18.92
N ASP A 284 13.60 28.25 -17.64
CA ASP A 284 13.64 26.87 -17.19
C ASP A 284 12.27 26.19 -17.29
N CYS A 285 11.18 26.91 -17.02
CA CYS A 285 9.83 26.37 -17.20
C CYS A 285 9.50 26.08 -18.67
N GLU A 286 9.88 26.97 -19.60
CA GLU A 286 9.69 26.76 -21.03
C GLU A 286 10.59 25.62 -21.56
N LEU A 287 11.81 25.50 -21.07
CA LEU A 287 12.71 24.40 -21.40
C LEU A 287 12.16 23.06 -20.88
N LEU A 288 11.67 23.03 -19.65
CA LEU A 288 11.07 21.84 -19.05
C LEU A 288 9.82 21.40 -19.82
N LYS A 289 8.95 22.35 -20.19
CA LYS A 289 7.76 22.11 -21.00
C LYS A 289 8.10 21.56 -22.38
N ALA A 290 9.09 22.15 -23.07
CA ALA A 290 9.53 21.67 -24.37
C ALA A 290 10.04 20.22 -24.28
N LYS A 291 10.76 19.89 -23.22
CA LYS A 291 11.30 18.55 -22.99
C LYS A 291 10.22 17.51 -22.72
N ILE A 292 9.20 17.83 -21.92
CA ILE A 292 8.06 16.93 -21.69
C ILE A 292 7.25 16.73 -22.98
N ALA A 293 7.10 17.76 -23.82
CA ALA A 293 6.32 17.70 -25.07
C ALA A 293 7.03 16.99 -26.24
N GLU A 294 8.36 16.77 -26.17
CA GLU A 294 9.15 16.07 -27.20
C GLU A 294 8.90 14.54 -27.20
N PHE A 295 8.24 13.99 -26.18
CA PHE A 295 8.06 12.55 -25.94
C PHE A 295 6.58 12.17 -25.81
#